data_3b85561ee81e17ec943698cd5a50fbb6
#
_entry.id   3b85561ee81e17ec943698cd5a50fbb6
#
_cell.length_a   1.000
_cell.length_b   1.000
_cell.length_c   1.000
_cell.angle_alpha   90.00
_cell.angle_beta   90.00
_cell.angle_gamma   90.00
#
_symmetry.space_group_name_H-M   'P 1'
#
loop_
_entity.id
_entity.type
_entity.pdbx_description
1 polymer ?
#
loop_
_entity_poly.entity_id
_entity_poly.type
_entity_poly.pdbx_seq_one_letter_code
_entity_poly.pdbx_strand_id
1 'polypeptide(L)'
;MAQEIDEVKALLTEKTIVKIANREFVVGKIGNVRCVVAFSKWGKGAATITATLLIQEFAVTDLIFIGTAGALADGLKVGDIVISKRLVQHDLDARPIISRFELPLLNRIYVNSDPELTELAGKAVSNLLERGVEHMVGEEAVKDFNLAPTLYFGDIASGDQFINSDAKRNEILKLLPDVLCVEMEGAAVAQVCLEFNVPFTVIRTISDTADHNARVDFGKFIVEVANAYSRAIIGEIVRLV
;
A
#
# COMPACT_ATOMS: atom_id res chain seq x y z
N MET A 1 2.21 -9.71 3.93
CA MET A 1 3.03 -10.92 4.23
C MET A 1 3.99 -11.18 3.08
N ALA A 2 5.04 -12.01 3.23
CA ALA A 2 5.97 -12.26 2.11
C ALA A 2 5.26 -12.80 0.86
N GLN A 3 4.17 -13.49 1.05
CA GLN A 3 3.29 -14.01 -0.01
C GLN A 3 2.62 -12.91 -0.85
N GLU A 4 2.41 -11.70 -0.30
CA GLU A 4 1.73 -10.60 -1.02
C GLU A 4 2.47 -10.10 -2.27
N ILE A 5 3.74 -10.43 -2.42
CA ILE A 5 4.54 -10.00 -3.56
C ILE A 5 4.96 -11.15 -4.49
N ASP A 6 4.60 -12.40 -4.17
CA ASP A 6 5.07 -13.56 -4.96
C ASP A 6 4.49 -13.53 -6.38
N GLU A 7 3.24 -13.12 -6.54
CA GLU A 7 2.64 -12.96 -7.86
C GLU A 7 3.19 -11.76 -8.64
N VAL A 8 3.57 -10.68 -7.94
CA VAL A 8 4.27 -9.56 -8.60
C VAL A 8 5.67 -9.98 -9.05
N LYS A 9 6.40 -10.73 -8.22
CA LYS A 9 7.68 -11.32 -8.62
C LYS A 9 7.55 -12.25 -9.84
N ALA A 10 6.41 -12.92 -9.99
CA ALA A 10 6.15 -13.79 -11.14
C ALA A 10 6.09 -13.01 -12.47
N LEU A 11 5.72 -11.73 -12.46
CA LEU A 11 5.71 -10.85 -13.66
C LEU A 11 7.13 -10.55 -14.18
N LEU A 12 8.14 -10.60 -13.31
CA LEU A 12 9.49 -10.25 -13.70
C LEU A 12 10.09 -11.31 -14.65
N THR A 13 10.79 -10.82 -15.64
CA THR A 13 11.71 -11.58 -16.50
C THR A 13 13.17 -11.19 -16.19
N GLU A 14 14.15 -11.95 -16.67
CA GLU A 14 15.58 -11.71 -16.46
C GLU A 14 15.95 -11.48 -14.96
N LYS A 15 15.39 -12.33 -14.09
CA LYS A 15 15.46 -12.16 -12.64
C LYS A 15 16.85 -12.37 -12.07
N THR A 16 17.27 -11.45 -11.20
CA THR A 16 18.43 -11.60 -10.31
C THR A 16 17.99 -11.31 -8.88
N ILE A 17 18.37 -12.15 -7.94
CA ILE A 17 18.08 -11.96 -6.51
C ILE A 17 19.30 -11.37 -5.83
N VAL A 18 19.13 -10.20 -5.22
CA VAL A 18 20.14 -9.53 -4.41
C VAL A 18 19.69 -9.56 -2.95
N LYS A 19 20.59 -9.97 -2.04
CA LYS A 19 20.30 -10.05 -0.60
C LYS A 19 21.06 -8.97 0.14
N ILE A 20 20.32 -8.08 0.81
CA ILE A 20 20.87 -6.98 1.62
C ILE A 20 20.05 -6.86 2.91
N ALA A 21 20.71 -6.71 4.06
CA ALA A 21 20.06 -6.48 5.37
C ALA A 21 18.92 -7.47 5.69
N ASN A 22 19.14 -8.76 5.46
CA ASN A 22 18.15 -9.84 5.61
C ASN A 22 16.87 -9.63 4.76
N ARG A 23 17.01 -9.02 3.58
CA ARG A 23 15.95 -8.81 2.59
C ARG A 23 16.38 -9.36 1.25
N GLU A 24 15.39 -9.81 0.49
CA GLU A 24 15.57 -10.19 -0.90
C GLU A 24 14.98 -9.11 -1.80
N PHE A 25 15.77 -8.64 -2.74
CA PHE A 25 15.39 -7.72 -3.80
C PHE A 25 15.46 -8.50 -5.11
N VAL A 26 14.32 -8.62 -5.79
CA VAL A 26 14.27 -9.29 -7.09
C VAL A 26 14.34 -8.22 -8.17
N VAL A 27 15.50 -8.14 -8.79
CA VAL A 27 15.75 -7.23 -9.92
C VAL A 27 15.38 -7.94 -11.21
N GLY A 28 14.70 -7.26 -12.12
CA GLY A 28 14.31 -7.84 -13.40
C GLY A 28 13.59 -6.82 -14.28
N LYS A 29 12.80 -7.31 -15.23
CA LYS A 29 11.98 -6.50 -16.12
C LYS A 29 10.54 -6.97 -16.08
N ILE A 30 9.60 -6.04 -16.14
CA ILE A 30 8.20 -6.31 -16.48
C ILE A 30 7.96 -5.62 -17.83
N GLY A 31 7.72 -6.39 -18.89
CA GLY A 31 7.79 -5.84 -20.25
C GLY A 31 9.17 -5.24 -20.53
N ASN A 32 9.22 -3.96 -20.89
CA ASN A 32 10.46 -3.23 -21.13
C ASN A 32 10.95 -2.40 -19.94
N VAL A 33 10.19 -2.34 -18.85
CA VAL A 33 10.49 -1.52 -17.67
C VAL A 33 11.38 -2.31 -16.71
N ARG A 34 12.52 -1.72 -16.30
CA ARG A 34 13.35 -2.30 -15.23
C ARG A 34 12.65 -2.09 -13.88
N CYS A 35 12.50 -3.16 -13.14
CA CYS A 35 11.83 -3.14 -11.85
C CYS A 35 12.67 -3.83 -10.77
N VAL A 36 12.49 -3.38 -9.54
CA VAL A 36 12.99 -4.07 -8.34
C VAL A 36 11.79 -4.33 -7.44
N VAL A 37 11.54 -5.59 -7.13
CA VAL A 37 10.45 -6.00 -6.25
C VAL A 37 11.02 -6.49 -4.93
N ALA A 38 10.54 -5.95 -3.82
CA ALA A 38 10.97 -6.32 -2.48
C ALA A 38 9.79 -6.36 -1.50
N PHE A 39 9.84 -7.27 -0.53
CA PHE A 39 8.94 -7.26 0.61
C PHE A 39 9.38 -6.21 1.62
N SER A 40 8.52 -5.26 1.96
CA SER A 40 8.83 -4.18 2.91
C SER A 40 9.13 -4.69 4.32
N LYS A 41 8.64 -5.89 4.67
CA LYS A 41 8.41 -6.39 6.03
C LYS A 41 7.37 -5.52 6.75
N TRP A 42 7.09 -5.81 8.01
CA TRP A 42 6.02 -5.15 8.76
C TRP A 42 6.52 -4.02 9.64
N GLY A 43 5.71 -2.98 9.70
CA GLY A 43 5.94 -1.82 10.54
C GLY A 43 6.84 -0.76 9.91
N LYS A 44 6.71 0.46 10.43
CA LYS A 44 7.35 1.66 9.90
C LYS A 44 8.86 1.54 9.78
N GLY A 45 9.53 1.06 10.83
CA GLY A 45 10.98 0.90 10.81
C GLY A 45 11.49 -0.08 9.75
N ALA A 46 10.80 -1.21 9.56
CA ALA A 46 11.18 -2.19 8.56
C ALA A 46 10.97 -1.68 7.14
N ALA A 47 9.84 -1.02 6.88
CA ALA A 47 9.51 -0.44 5.59
C ALA A 47 10.47 0.71 5.21
N THR A 48 10.85 1.56 6.18
CA THR A 48 11.87 2.61 6.00
C THR A 48 13.19 2.03 5.49
N ILE A 49 13.69 0.96 6.12
CA ILE A 49 14.92 0.29 5.68
C ILE A 49 14.79 -0.22 4.24
N THR A 50 13.66 -0.85 3.90
CA THR A 50 13.44 -1.38 2.55
C THR A 50 13.40 -0.27 1.51
N ALA A 51 12.65 0.80 1.75
CA ALA A 51 12.55 1.94 0.84
C ALA A 51 13.90 2.65 0.66
N THR A 52 14.65 2.86 1.74
CA THR A 52 15.99 3.44 1.68
C THR A 52 16.94 2.60 0.83
N LEU A 53 16.92 1.27 1.00
CA LEU A 53 17.76 0.38 0.19
C LEU A 53 17.36 0.37 -1.29
N LEU A 54 16.06 0.42 -1.61
CA LEU A 54 15.60 0.55 -2.99
C LEU A 54 16.17 1.81 -3.66
N ILE A 55 16.19 2.92 -2.94
CA ILE A 55 16.69 4.19 -3.47
C ILE A 55 18.23 4.19 -3.54
N GLN A 56 18.91 3.80 -2.48
CA GLN A 56 20.37 3.94 -2.38
C GLN A 56 21.13 2.86 -3.15
N GLU A 57 20.69 1.60 -3.10
CA GLU A 57 21.42 0.48 -3.71
C GLU A 57 20.97 0.19 -5.14
N PHE A 58 19.71 0.50 -5.47
CA PHE A 58 19.16 0.19 -6.80
C PHE A 58 18.85 1.43 -7.63
N ALA A 59 19.01 2.63 -7.06
CA ALA A 59 18.77 3.92 -7.72
C ALA A 59 17.41 3.98 -8.42
N VAL A 60 16.34 3.49 -7.72
CA VAL A 60 14.99 3.55 -8.26
C VAL A 60 14.55 5.01 -8.40
N THR A 61 13.89 5.32 -9.51
CA THR A 61 13.42 6.67 -9.84
C THR A 61 12.00 6.92 -9.34
N ASP A 62 11.22 5.85 -9.16
CA ASP A 62 9.81 5.89 -8.77
C ASP A 62 9.54 4.73 -7.82
N LEU A 63 8.63 4.93 -6.85
CA LEU A 63 8.28 3.91 -5.89
C LEU A 63 6.77 3.72 -5.81
N ILE A 64 6.30 2.51 -6.13
CA ILE A 64 4.91 2.10 -5.92
C ILE A 64 4.87 1.15 -4.73
N PHE A 65 4.10 1.52 -3.70
CA PHE A 65 3.92 0.68 -2.53
C PHE A 65 2.52 0.10 -2.50
N ILE A 66 2.41 -1.20 -2.70
CA ILE A 66 1.13 -1.91 -2.78
C ILE A 66 0.98 -2.91 -1.63
N GLY A 67 -0.24 -3.09 -1.15
CA GLY A 67 -0.56 -4.02 -0.06
C GLY A 67 -2.01 -3.89 0.41
N THR A 68 -2.28 -4.37 1.63
CA THR A 68 -3.62 -4.36 2.24
C THR A 68 -3.76 -3.29 3.31
N ALA A 69 -5.01 -2.94 3.65
CA ALA A 69 -5.35 -2.02 4.74
C ALA A 69 -6.73 -2.36 5.33
N GLY A 70 -6.93 -1.98 6.60
CA GLY A 70 -8.26 -1.98 7.23
C GLY A 70 -9.03 -0.70 6.91
N ALA A 71 -10.32 -0.81 6.63
CA ALA A 71 -11.19 0.34 6.37
C ALA A 71 -11.43 1.15 7.65
N LEU A 72 -11.23 2.46 7.58
CA LEU A 72 -11.61 3.39 8.65
C LEU A 72 -12.89 4.14 8.31
N ALA A 73 -12.97 4.71 7.10
CA ALA A 73 -14.13 5.46 6.67
C ALA A 73 -15.35 4.56 6.45
N ASP A 74 -16.53 5.09 6.77
CA ASP A 74 -17.78 4.39 6.51
C ASP A 74 -18.00 4.22 5.01
N GLY A 75 -18.55 3.06 4.62
CA GLY A 75 -18.90 2.74 3.25
C GLY A 75 -17.82 2.01 2.47
N LEU A 76 -16.56 1.95 2.92
CA LEU A 76 -15.58 1.08 2.31
C LEU A 76 -15.88 -0.39 2.63
N LYS A 77 -15.66 -1.26 1.64
CA LYS A 77 -15.92 -2.69 1.71
C LYS A 77 -14.65 -3.49 1.42
N VAL A 78 -14.62 -4.72 1.89
CA VAL A 78 -13.57 -5.68 1.53
C VAL A 78 -13.49 -5.81 0.01
N GLY A 79 -12.28 -5.71 -0.52
CA GLY A 79 -12.00 -5.68 -1.95
C GLY A 79 -11.89 -4.29 -2.57
N ASP A 80 -12.39 -3.23 -1.91
CA ASP A 80 -12.21 -1.85 -2.39
C ASP A 80 -10.72 -1.49 -2.49
N ILE A 81 -10.40 -0.58 -3.41
CA ILE A 81 -9.03 -0.15 -3.65
C ILE A 81 -8.90 1.33 -3.32
N VAL A 82 -7.94 1.66 -2.46
CA VAL A 82 -7.61 3.04 -2.06
C VAL A 82 -6.23 3.40 -2.62
N ILE A 83 -6.17 4.48 -3.41
CA ILE A 83 -4.92 5.10 -3.84
C ILE A 83 -4.69 6.36 -3.02
N SER A 84 -3.50 6.48 -2.46
CA SER A 84 -3.17 7.59 -1.57
C SER A 84 -3.13 8.94 -2.28
N LYS A 85 -3.78 9.94 -1.69
CA LYS A 85 -3.52 11.36 -1.94
C LYS A 85 -2.45 11.87 -1.00
N ARG A 86 -2.61 11.55 0.29
CA ARG A 86 -1.70 11.95 1.37
C ARG A 86 -1.58 10.80 2.37
N LEU A 87 -0.45 10.77 3.07
CA LEU A 87 -0.23 9.81 4.15
C LEU A 87 0.13 10.52 5.45
N VAL A 88 -0.29 9.94 6.59
CA VAL A 88 -0.05 10.46 7.93
C VAL A 88 0.33 9.35 8.90
N GLN A 89 1.26 9.61 9.82
CA GLN A 89 1.57 8.67 10.91
C GLN A 89 0.62 8.92 12.09
N HIS A 90 -0.41 8.09 12.25
CA HIS A 90 -1.47 8.30 13.26
C HIS A 90 -1.01 8.08 14.71
N ASP A 91 0.10 7.39 14.90
CA ASP A 91 0.68 7.07 16.21
C ASP A 91 1.86 8.00 16.60
N LEU A 92 2.20 8.99 15.76
CA LEU A 92 3.28 9.93 16.04
C LEU A 92 2.79 11.04 16.98
N ASP A 93 3.34 11.09 18.19
CA ASP A 93 3.01 12.10 19.18
C ASP A 93 4.26 12.51 19.97
N ALA A 94 4.81 13.66 19.65
CA ALA A 94 5.97 14.23 20.33
C ALA A 94 5.63 15.54 21.09
N ARG A 95 4.34 15.69 21.46
CA ARG A 95 3.91 16.85 22.26
C ARG A 95 4.58 16.85 23.66
N PRO A 96 4.87 17.99 24.24
CA PRO A 96 4.54 19.36 23.78
C PRO A 96 5.61 20.00 22.87
N ILE A 97 6.62 19.23 22.41
CA ILE A 97 7.77 19.76 21.64
C ILE A 97 7.32 20.21 20.25
N ILE A 98 6.52 19.40 19.57
CA ILE A 98 5.90 19.66 18.27
C ILE A 98 4.42 19.27 18.30
N SER A 99 3.67 19.63 17.28
CA SER A 99 2.27 19.24 17.16
C SER A 99 2.12 17.72 17.01
N ARG A 100 0.97 17.20 17.44
CA ARG A 100 0.64 15.78 17.21
C ARG A 100 0.63 15.48 15.70
N PHE A 101 1.15 14.33 15.30
CA PHE A 101 1.32 13.85 13.93
C PHE A 101 2.34 14.62 13.07
N GLU A 102 2.90 15.70 13.58
CA GLU A 102 3.91 16.47 12.85
C GLU A 102 5.22 15.68 12.76
N LEU A 103 5.71 15.52 11.53
CA LEU A 103 7.00 14.88 11.27
C LEU A 103 8.13 15.79 11.79
N PRO A 104 8.95 15.32 12.74
CA PRO A 104 10.00 16.14 13.35
C PRO A 104 10.92 16.76 12.31
N LEU A 105 11.17 18.06 12.45
CA LEU A 105 12.05 18.87 11.58
C LEU A 105 11.59 19.04 10.13
N LEU A 106 10.49 18.42 9.72
CA LEU A 106 9.94 18.54 8.37
C LEU A 106 8.77 19.53 8.26
N ASN A 107 8.25 20.03 9.40
CA ASN A 107 7.16 21.00 9.50
C ASN A 107 5.92 20.60 8.69
N ARG A 108 5.56 19.34 8.71
CA ARG A 108 4.37 18.80 8.03
C ARG A 108 3.80 17.60 8.75
N ILE A 109 2.49 17.45 8.65
CA ILE A 109 1.72 16.32 9.18
C ILE A 109 1.53 15.25 8.10
N TYR A 110 1.20 15.68 6.90
CA TYR A 110 0.95 14.81 5.76
C TYR A 110 2.09 14.82 4.75
N VAL A 111 2.33 13.69 4.13
CA VAL A 111 3.19 13.56 2.95
C VAL A 111 2.30 13.29 1.74
N ASN A 112 2.39 14.14 0.72
CA ASN A 112 1.61 14.01 -0.51
C ASN A 112 2.22 12.93 -1.41
N SER A 113 1.38 12.08 -1.98
CA SER A 113 1.76 11.21 -3.08
C SER A 113 2.04 12.01 -4.35
N ASP A 114 2.83 11.45 -5.24
CA ASP A 114 3.09 12.05 -6.54
C ASP A 114 1.82 12.04 -7.40
N PRO A 115 1.41 13.19 -7.98
CA PRO A 115 0.17 13.28 -8.75
C PRO A 115 0.16 12.42 -10.02
N GLU A 116 1.29 12.34 -10.74
CA GLU A 116 1.37 11.60 -12.00
C GLU A 116 1.31 10.10 -11.75
N LEU A 117 2.04 9.60 -10.74
CA LEU A 117 1.95 8.20 -10.33
C LEU A 117 0.57 7.84 -9.76
N THR A 118 -0.06 8.76 -9.04
CA THR A 118 -1.42 8.57 -8.50
C THR A 118 -2.46 8.48 -9.63
N GLU A 119 -2.36 9.34 -10.63
CA GLU A 119 -3.23 9.30 -11.81
C GLU A 119 -3.00 8.02 -12.63
N LEU A 120 -1.74 7.65 -12.87
CA LEU A 120 -1.36 6.42 -13.57
C LEU A 120 -1.92 5.18 -12.87
N ALA A 121 -1.77 5.09 -11.55
CA ALA A 121 -2.33 4.01 -10.74
C ALA A 121 -3.85 3.99 -10.82
N GLY A 122 -4.50 5.16 -10.76
CA GLY A 122 -5.95 5.29 -10.91
C GLY A 122 -6.46 4.79 -12.25
N LYS A 123 -5.80 5.16 -13.33
CA LYS A 123 -6.12 4.69 -14.69
C LYS A 123 -5.96 3.17 -14.79
N ALA A 124 -4.88 2.62 -14.24
CA ALA A 124 -4.64 1.18 -14.24
C ALA A 124 -5.76 0.42 -13.51
N VAL A 125 -6.12 0.86 -12.30
CA VAL A 125 -7.20 0.25 -11.52
C VAL A 125 -8.54 0.38 -12.24
N SER A 126 -8.88 1.56 -12.77
CA SER A 126 -10.12 1.77 -13.50
C SER A 126 -10.26 0.83 -14.71
N ASN A 127 -9.20 0.69 -15.52
CA ASN A 127 -9.16 -0.24 -16.64
C ASN A 127 -9.41 -1.70 -16.21
N LEU A 128 -8.88 -2.09 -15.07
CA LEU A 128 -9.07 -3.44 -14.54
C LEU A 128 -10.48 -3.68 -14.04
N LEU A 129 -11.07 -2.71 -13.34
CA LEU A 129 -12.44 -2.79 -12.83
C LEU A 129 -13.47 -2.79 -13.98
N GLU A 130 -13.23 -2.02 -15.05
CA GLU A 130 -14.07 -2.03 -16.25
C GLU A 130 -14.07 -3.38 -16.98
N ARG A 131 -12.99 -4.15 -16.90
CA ARG A 131 -12.90 -5.51 -17.46
C ARG A 131 -13.57 -6.57 -16.59
N GLY A 132 -13.91 -6.23 -15.36
CA GLY A 132 -14.49 -7.13 -14.36
C GLY A 132 -13.46 -7.69 -13.37
N VAL A 133 -13.83 -7.69 -12.11
CA VAL A 133 -12.95 -8.14 -11.00
C VAL A 133 -12.60 -9.62 -11.11
N GLU A 134 -13.46 -10.43 -11.71
CA GLU A 134 -13.26 -11.87 -11.96
C GLU A 134 -12.04 -12.15 -12.85
N HIS A 135 -11.65 -11.23 -13.72
CA HIS A 135 -10.43 -11.34 -14.51
C HIS A 135 -9.15 -11.17 -13.69
N MET A 136 -9.25 -10.55 -12.51
CA MET A 136 -8.12 -10.42 -11.60
C MET A 136 -7.98 -11.63 -10.67
N VAL A 137 -9.08 -12.07 -10.07
CA VAL A 137 -9.07 -13.04 -8.94
C VAL A 137 -9.80 -14.36 -9.24
N GLY A 138 -10.54 -14.46 -10.35
CA GLY A 138 -11.39 -15.60 -10.68
C GLY A 138 -12.79 -15.52 -10.03
N GLU A 139 -13.74 -16.28 -10.61
CA GLU A 139 -15.14 -16.24 -10.17
C GLU A 139 -15.36 -16.79 -8.74
N GLU A 140 -14.55 -17.75 -8.31
CA GLU A 140 -14.66 -18.38 -6.98
C GLU A 140 -14.35 -17.35 -5.88
N ALA A 141 -13.25 -16.63 -5.99
CA ALA A 141 -12.89 -15.58 -5.03
C ALA A 141 -13.90 -14.44 -5.03
N VAL A 142 -14.44 -14.07 -6.20
CA VAL A 142 -15.52 -13.05 -6.26
C VAL A 142 -16.73 -13.47 -5.45
N LYS A 143 -17.15 -14.74 -5.54
CA LYS A 143 -18.28 -15.27 -4.77
C LYS A 143 -17.98 -15.40 -3.29
N ASP A 144 -16.84 -15.96 -2.95
CA ASP A 144 -16.42 -16.24 -1.57
C ASP A 144 -16.31 -14.96 -0.74
N PHE A 145 -15.76 -13.88 -1.33
CA PHE A 145 -15.59 -12.60 -0.66
C PHE A 145 -16.67 -11.56 -1.02
N ASN A 146 -17.67 -11.93 -1.83
CA ASN A 146 -18.71 -11.02 -2.33
C ASN A 146 -18.11 -9.72 -2.90
N LEU A 147 -17.11 -9.85 -3.76
CA LEU A 147 -16.33 -8.72 -4.27
C LEU A 147 -17.14 -7.87 -5.26
N ALA A 148 -17.25 -6.59 -4.95
CA ALA A 148 -17.77 -5.56 -5.86
C ALA A 148 -16.94 -4.29 -5.64
N PRO A 149 -15.63 -4.32 -6.01
CA PRO A 149 -14.68 -3.28 -5.64
C PRO A 149 -14.98 -1.93 -6.28
N THR A 150 -14.73 -0.89 -5.51
CA THR A 150 -14.76 0.50 -5.94
C THR A 150 -13.37 1.11 -5.73
N LEU A 151 -12.97 2.01 -6.64
CA LEU A 151 -11.75 2.78 -6.53
C LEU A 151 -12.00 4.07 -5.76
N TYR A 152 -11.17 4.33 -4.76
CA TYR A 152 -11.16 5.55 -3.98
C TYR A 152 -9.78 6.23 -4.03
N PHE A 153 -9.80 7.55 -3.94
CA PHE A 153 -8.61 8.38 -3.75
C PHE A 153 -8.73 9.15 -2.46
N GLY A 154 -7.80 8.96 -1.53
CA GLY A 154 -7.88 9.63 -0.23
C GLY A 154 -6.66 9.47 0.65
N ASP A 155 -6.81 9.88 1.90
CA ASP A 155 -5.73 9.85 2.86
C ASP A 155 -5.61 8.46 3.49
N ILE A 156 -4.38 8.02 3.73
CA ILE A 156 -4.05 6.75 4.38
C ILE A 156 -3.31 7.05 5.69
N ALA A 157 -3.74 6.41 6.77
CA ALA A 157 -3.08 6.48 8.06
C ALA A 157 -2.16 5.28 8.28
N SER A 158 -0.94 5.51 8.77
CA SER A 158 0.01 4.44 9.11
C SER A 158 0.41 4.49 10.58
N GLY A 159 0.63 3.32 11.20
CA GLY A 159 1.15 3.23 12.56
C GLY A 159 1.57 1.82 12.93
N ASP A 160 2.46 1.67 13.90
CA ASP A 160 2.95 0.36 14.34
C ASP A 160 1.92 -0.38 15.23
N GLN A 161 0.65 -0.35 14.83
CA GLN A 161 -0.46 -0.98 15.52
C GLN A 161 -1.42 -1.62 14.52
N PHE A 162 -1.76 -2.89 14.73
CA PHE A 162 -2.86 -3.53 14.02
C PHE A 162 -4.19 -3.07 14.63
N ILE A 163 -4.97 -2.33 13.86
CA ILE A 163 -6.26 -1.76 14.30
C ILE A 163 -7.36 -2.81 14.10
N ASN A 164 -7.89 -3.34 15.21
CA ASN A 164 -8.88 -4.41 15.23
C ASN A 164 -10.00 -4.16 16.25
N SER A 165 -10.33 -2.90 16.53
CA SER A 165 -11.42 -2.54 17.43
C SER A 165 -12.04 -1.22 17.06
N ASP A 166 -13.37 -1.12 17.20
CA ASP A 166 -14.14 0.11 16.98
C ASP A 166 -13.63 1.29 17.81
N ALA A 167 -13.20 1.02 19.04
CA ALA A 167 -12.66 2.05 19.92
C ALA A 167 -11.42 2.72 19.30
N LYS A 168 -10.48 1.94 18.78
CA LYS A 168 -9.27 2.46 18.11
C LYS A 168 -9.58 3.10 16.78
N ARG A 169 -10.45 2.49 15.97
CA ARG A 169 -10.95 3.07 14.72
C ARG A 169 -11.53 4.47 14.98
N ASN A 170 -12.44 4.58 15.95
CA ASN A 170 -13.08 5.84 16.30
C ASN A 170 -12.11 6.87 16.89
N GLU A 171 -11.10 6.44 17.65
CA GLU A 171 -10.03 7.33 18.14
C GLU A 171 -9.26 7.97 16.96
N ILE A 172 -8.90 7.17 15.96
CA ILE A 172 -8.19 7.66 14.77
C ILE A 172 -9.09 8.63 14.00
N LEU A 173 -10.32 8.24 13.67
CA LEU A 173 -11.27 9.08 12.91
C LEU A 173 -11.62 10.40 13.62
N LYS A 174 -11.66 10.41 14.94
CA LYS A 174 -11.90 11.64 15.71
C LYS A 174 -10.78 12.66 15.51
N LEU A 175 -9.56 12.22 15.27
CA LEU A 175 -8.38 13.06 15.16
C LEU A 175 -7.99 13.33 13.70
N LEU A 176 -8.32 12.39 12.83
CA LEU A 176 -8.00 12.37 11.39
C LEU A 176 -9.27 11.98 10.61
N PRO A 177 -10.28 12.86 10.53
CA PRO A 177 -11.60 12.51 10.01
C PRO A 177 -11.62 12.20 8.51
N ASP A 178 -10.61 12.62 7.75
CA ASP A 178 -10.55 12.46 6.30
C ASP A 178 -9.83 11.17 5.86
N VAL A 179 -9.24 10.40 6.80
CA VAL A 179 -8.55 9.17 6.44
C VAL A 179 -9.53 8.07 6.04
N LEU A 180 -9.22 7.38 4.95
CA LEU A 180 -10.05 6.30 4.42
C LEU A 180 -9.71 4.95 5.04
N CYS A 181 -8.42 4.64 5.18
CA CYS A 181 -7.97 3.35 5.67
C CYS A 181 -6.69 3.46 6.50
N VAL A 182 -6.36 2.38 7.20
CA VAL A 182 -5.19 2.28 8.07
C VAL A 182 -4.36 1.04 7.76
N GLU A 183 -3.04 1.20 7.82
CA GLU A 183 -2.06 0.15 7.64
C GLU A 183 -0.80 0.44 8.47
N MET A 184 0.33 -0.23 8.24
CA MET A 184 1.44 -0.14 9.18
C MET A 184 2.75 0.43 8.59
N GLU A 185 2.80 0.86 7.33
CA GLU A 185 4.06 1.16 6.65
C GLU A 185 4.06 2.42 5.77
N GLY A 186 2.97 2.67 5.05
CA GLY A 186 2.91 3.60 3.93
C GLY A 186 3.41 5.01 4.22
N ALA A 187 3.04 5.60 5.37
CA ALA A 187 3.50 6.93 5.73
C ALA A 187 5.01 6.99 6.03
N ALA A 188 5.61 5.89 6.49
CA ALA A 188 7.05 5.81 6.69
C ALA A 188 7.81 5.69 5.35
N VAL A 189 7.28 4.90 4.40
CA VAL A 189 7.78 4.85 3.02
C VAL A 189 7.67 6.23 2.37
N ALA A 190 6.52 6.90 2.53
CA ALA A 190 6.29 8.24 2.02
C ALA A 190 7.30 9.27 2.57
N GLN A 191 7.62 9.18 3.86
CA GLN A 191 8.64 10.04 4.47
C GLN A 191 10.01 9.81 3.85
N VAL A 192 10.44 8.56 3.64
CA VAL A 192 11.70 8.27 2.94
C VAL A 192 11.70 8.87 1.55
N CYS A 193 10.66 8.63 0.76
CA CYS A 193 10.55 9.16 -0.61
C CYS A 193 10.60 10.69 -0.64
N LEU A 194 9.94 11.35 0.33
CA LEU A 194 10.01 12.80 0.48
C LEU A 194 11.44 13.28 0.72
N GLU A 195 12.17 12.67 1.65
CA GLU A 195 13.53 13.09 2.02
C GLU A 195 14.56 12.81 0.92
N PHE A 196 14.32 11.80 0.10
CA PHE A 196 15.16 11.47 -1.06
C PHE A 196 14.69 12.10 -2.39
N ASN A 197 13.58 12.86 -2.39
CA ASN A 197 12.92 13.42 -3.58
C ASN A 197 12.62 12.37 -4.66
N VAL A 198 12.13 11.20 -4.26
CA VAL A 198 11.67 10.13 -5.15
C VAL A 198 10.16 10.16 -5.24
N PRO A 199 9.57 10.28 -6.45
CA PRO A 199 8.13 10.17 -6.65
C PRO A 199 7.59 8.84 -6.12
N PHE A 200 6.40 8.87 -5.49
CA PHE A 200 5.80 7.65 -4.97
C PHE A 200 4.27 7.71 -4.99
N THR A 201 3.64 6.54 -4.98
CA THR A 201 2.22 6.36 -4.67
C THR A 201 2.02 5.11 -3.83
N VAL A 202 0.96 5.10 -3.01
CA VAL A 202 0.58 3.96 -2.18
C VAL A 202 -0.79 3.46 -2.59
N ILE A 203 -0.90 2.15 -2.84
CA ILE A 203 -2.13 1.49 -3.25
C ILE A 203 -2.49 0.46 -2.18
N ARG A 204 -3.73 0.50 -1.70
CA ARG A 204 -4.21 -0.43 -0.68
C ARG A 204 -5.50 -1.11 -1.11
N THR A 205 -5.54 -2.42 -0.96
CA THR A 205 -6.76 -3.20 -1.06
C THR A 205 -7.35 -3.37 0.33
N ILE A 206 -8.61 -3.06 0.50
CA ILE A 206 -9.28 -3.21 1.80
C ILE A 206 -9.46 -4.70 2.09
N SER A 207 -8.81 -5.17 3.15
CA SER A 207 -8.85 -6.57 3.59
C SER A 207 -9.87 -6.83 4.70
N ASP A 208 -10.20 -5.80 5.46
CA ASP A 208 -11.06 -5.89 6.64
C ASP A 208 -11.64 -4.51 6.98
N THR A 209 -12.61 -4.49 7.88
CA THR A 209 -13.30 -3.26 8.32
C THR A 209 -12.71 -2.66 9.59
N ALA A 210 -11.46 -3.03 9.94
CA ALA A 210 -10.76 -2.57 11.15
C ALA A 210 -11.57 -2.72 12.45
N ASP A 211 -12.48 -3.71 12.50
CA ASP A 211 -13.37 -4.04 13.61
C ASP A 211 -13.05 -5.42 14.20
N HIS A 212 -13.94 -5.92 15.08
CA HIS A 212 -13.78 -7.22 15.73
C HIS A 212 -13.74 -8.43 14.77
N ASN A 213 -14.24 -8.28 13.54
CA ASN A 213 -14.30 -9.35 12.54
C ASN A 213 -13.03 -9.40 11.66
N ALA A 214 -12.14 -8.41 11.78
CA ALA A 214 -10.93 -8.23 10.98
C ALA A 214 -9.99 -9.46 10.91
N ARG A 215 -10.16 -10.46 11.75
CA ARG A 215 -9.24 -11.62 11.83
C ARG A 215 -9.72 -12.87 11.09
N VAL A 216 -10.99 -12.98 10.77
CA VAL A 216 -11.57 -14.29 10.41
C VAL A 216 -11.14 -14.78 9.03
N ASP A 217 -10.92 -13.86 8.07
CA ASP A 217 -10.61 -14.24 6.69
C ASP A 217 -9.36 -13.54 6.12
N PHE A 218 -8.62 -12.77 6.93
CA PHE A 218 -7.45 -12.01 6.48
C PHE A 218 -6.41 -12.86 5.74
N GLY A 219 -6.08 -14.04 6.30
CA GLY A 219 -5.10 -14.94 5.66
C GLY A 219 -5.55 -15.46 4.31
N LYS A 220 -6.83 -15.85 4.19
CA LYS A 220 -7.43 -16.33 2.95
C LYS A 220 -7.52 -15.19 1.93
N PHE A 221 -7.97 -14.01 2.35
CA PHE A 221 -8.05 -12.82 1.50
C PHE A 221 -6.69 -12.45 0.89
N ILE A 222 -5.61 -12.48 1.68
CA ILE A 222 -4.27 -12.17 1.16
C ILE A 222 -3.86 -13.12 0.04
N VAL A 223 -4.08 -14.41 0.23
CA VAL A 223 -3.65 -15.43 -0.74
C VAL A 223 -4.50 -15.39 -2.00
N GLU A 224 -5.81 -15.27 -1.87
CA GLU A 224 -6.75 -15.42 -2.98
C GLU A 224 -7.10 -14.11 -3.69
N VAL A 225 -7.01 -12.96 -2.99
CA VAL A 225 -7.42 -11.67 -3.54
C VAL A 225 -6.27 -10.67 -3.63
N ALA A 226 -5.61 -10.36 -2.52
CA ALA A 226 -4.64 -9.27 -2.48
C ALA A 226 -3.42 -9.51 -3.39
N ASN A 227 -2.94 -10.75 -3.48
CA ASN A 227 -1.85 -11.12 -4.38
C ASN A 227 -2.24 -10.93 -5.85
N ALA A 228 -3.40 -11.41 -6.23
CA ALA A 228 -3.91 -11.31 -7.59
C ALA A 228 -4.17 -9.85 -7.99
N TYR A 229 -4.72 -9.04 -7.07
CA TYR A 229 -4.87 -7.60 -7.28
C TYR A 229 -3.51 -6.92 -7.47
N SER A 230 -2.54 -7.20 -6.60
CA SER A 230 -1.20 -6.62 -6.69
C SER A 230 -0.55 -6.94 -8.04
N ARG A 231 -0.64 -8.19 -8.48
CA ARG A 231 -0.14 -8.62 -9.79
C ARG A 231 -0.83 -7.88 -10.93
N ALA A 232 -2.17 -7.86 -10.93
CA ALA A 232 -2.95 -7.22 -12.00
C ALA A 232 -2.67 -5.72 -12.07
N ILE A 233 -2.67 -5.02 -10.93
CA ILE A 233 -2.46 -3.57 -10.85
C ILE A 233 -1.06 -3.21 -11.32
N ILE A 234 -0.02 -3.86 -10.81
CA ILE A 234 1.37 -3.58 -11.22
C ILE A 234 1.57 -3.91 -12.70
N GLY A 235 1.03 -5.03 -13.18
CA GLY A 235 1.08 -5.39 -14.60
C GLY A 235 0.43 -4.35 -15.50
N GLU A 236 -0.74 -3.83 -15.11
CA GLU A 236 -1.45 -2.80 -15.88
C GLU A 236 -0.74 -1.44 -15.81
N ILE A 237 -0.20 -1.04 -14.64
CA ILE A 237 0.61 0.18 -14.52
C ILE A 237 1.78 0.14 -15.51
N VAL A 238 2.55 -0.96 -15.50
CA VAL A 238 3.72 -1.10 -16.39
C VAL A 238 3.31 -1.15 -17.87
N ARG A 239 2.10 -1.64 -18.20
CA ARG A 239 1.59 -1.63 -19.57
C ARG A 239 1.24 -0.22 -20.07
N LEU A 240 0.94 0.70 -19.14
CA LEU A 240 0.57 2.08 -19.46
C LEU A 240 1.77 3.03 -19.58
N VAL A 241 2.95 2.60 -19.12
CA VAL A 241 4.23 3.34 -19.23
C VAL A 241 4.94 2.96 -20.51
#